data_8bfec37a8a3b38d46937b2608c8f0f80
#
_entry.id   8bfec37a8a3b38d46937b2608c8f0f80
#
_cell.length_a   1.000
_cell.length_b   1.000
_cell.length_c   1.000
_cell.angle_alpha   90.00
_cell.angle_beta   90.00
_cell.angle_gamma   90.00
#
_symmetry.space_group_name_H-M   'P 1'
#
loop_
_entity.id
_entity.type
_entity.pdbx_description
1 polymer ?
#
loop_
_entity_poly.entity_id
_entity_poly.type
_entity_poly.pdbx_seq_one_letter_code
_entity_poly.pdbx_strand_id
1 'polypeptide(L)'
;MYIVVEGEDPGYNIYVNGRVLARHESAIEKLALDLGVKPLLEFFSADENSMSLLIQEGGGNLELLKRLPPPQWYRPEDGLHTLDALIAELESDPHQFGTEGPEILSELREYETVLRKSANHGHRWHLAVSWR
;
A
#
# COMPACT_ATOMS: atom_id res chain seq x y z
N MET A 1 4.15 4.08 3.93
CA MET A 1 2.96 3.68 3.12
C MET A 1 1.76 3.52 4.03
N TYR A 2 0.63 3.92 3.56
CA TYR A 2 -0.63 3.75 4.30
C TYR A 2 -1.78 3.46 3.31
N ILE A 3 -2.89 2.96 3.86
CA ILE A 3 -4.07 2.63 3.07
C ILE A 3 -5.07 3.78 3.15
N VAL A 4 -5.63 4.15 2.01
CA VAL A 4 -6.75 5.07 1.90
C VAL A 4 -7.94 4.28 1.37
N VAL A 5 -9.08 4.37 2.07
CA VAL A 5 -10.31 3.69 1.71
C VAL A 5 -11.33 4.70 1.22
N GLU A 6 -12.09 4.35 0.20
CA GLU A 6 -13.13 5.20 -0.38
C GLU A 6 -14.20 5.52 0.66
N GLY A 7 -14.61 6.80 0.75
CA GLY A 7 -15.60 7.25 1.70
C GLY A 7 -14.99 7.99 2.88
N GLU A 8 -15.82 8.72 3.63
CA GLU A 8 -15.35 9.56 4.74
C GLU A 8 -15.12 8.77 6.03
N ASP A 9 -15.95 7.78 6.29
CA ASP A 9 -15.86 6.96 7.50
C ASP A 9 -16.10 5.49 7.14
N PRO A 10 -15.02 4.69 7.05
CA PRO A 10 -15.19 3.28 6.72
C PRO A 10 -15.83 2.45 7.83
N GLY A 11 -15.87 2.95 9.06
CA GLY A 11 -16.46 2.23 10.19
C GLY A 11 -15.55 1.17 10.81
N TYR A 12 -14.30 1.11 10.41
CA TYR A 12 -13.29 0.19 10.94
C TYR A 12 -11.90 0.85 10.90
N ASN A 13 -10.96 0.29 11.65
CA ASN A 13 -9.60 0.83 11.70
C ASN A 13 -8.84 0.46 10.41
N ILE A 14 -8.33 1.47 9.72
CA ILE A 14 -7.53 1.30 8.49
C ILE A 14 -6.04 1.57 8.72
N TYR A 15 -5.62 1.78 9.96
CA TYR A 15 -4.22 2.04 10.27
C TYR A 15 -3.37 0.79 10.00
N VAL A 16 -2.25 1.02 9.32
CA VAL A 16 -1.24 -0.01 9.07
C VAL A 16 0.14 0.60 9.31
N ASN A 17 1.08 -0.23 9.78
CA ASN A 17 2.47 0.16 9.90
C ASN A 17 3.23 -0.42 8.69
N GLY A 18 3.73 0.46 7.84
CA GLY A 18 4.44 0.06 6.62
C GLY A 18 5.91 0.48 6.60
N ARG A 19 6.53 0.74 7.75
CA ARG A 19 7.92 1.23 7.83
C ARG A 19 8.93 0.25 7.27
N VAL A 20 8.87 -1.00 7.72
CA VAL A 20 9.82 -2.03 7.29
C VAL A 20 9.53 -2.43 5.87
N LEU A 21 8.25 -2.58 5.53
CA LEU A 21 7.79 -2.88 4.18
C LEU A 21 8.31 -1.83 3.17
N ALA A 22 8.25 -0.54 3.52
CA ALA A 22 8.73 0.54 2.66
C ALA A 22 10.23 0.47 2.44
N ARG A 23 11.01 0.09 3.45
CA ARG A 23 12.46 -0.07 3.32
C ARG A 23 12.87 -1.19 2.37
N HIS A 24 12.01 -2.20 2.23
CA HIS A 24 12.27 -3.35 1.37
C HIS A 24 11.43 -3.33 0.08
N GLU A 25 10.91 -2.18 -0.28
CA GLU A 25 10.00 -2.00 -1.42
C GLU A 25 10.51 -2.63 -2.70
N SER A 26 11.75 -2.34 -3.08
CA SER A 26 12.33 -2.86 -4.33
C SER A 26 12.41 -4.38 -4.35
N ALA A 27 12.80 -4.98 -3.22
CA ALA A 27 12.88 -6.44 -3.11
C ALA A 27 11.49 -7.08 -3.13
N ILE A 28 10.51 -6.45 -2.51
CA ILE A 28 9.13 -6.93 -2.49
C ILE A 28 8.48 -6.79 -3.86
N GLU A 29 8.76 -5.71 -4.59
CA GLU A 29 8.31 -5.55 -5.97
C GLU A 29 8.84 -6.67 -6.86
N LYS A 30 10.14 -6.95 -6.76
CA LYS A 30 10.77 -8.04 -7.51
C LYS A 30 10.14 -9.38 -7.18
N LEU A 31 9.89 -9.64 -5.90
CA LEU A 31 9.24 -10.87 -5.46
C LEU A 31 7.84 -11.00 -6.06
N ALA A 32 7.05 -9.92 -6.05
CA ALA A 32 5.72 -9.94 -6.64
C ALA A 32 5.77 -10.26 -8.14
N LEU A 33 6.70 -9.66 -8.86
CA LEU A 33 6.89 -9.96 -10.27
C LEU A 33 7.28 -11.41 -10.50
N ASP A 34 8.16 -11.95 -9.67
CA ASP A 34 8.59 -13.37 -9.75
C ASP A 34 7.42 -14.32 -9.46
N LEU A 35 6.50 -13.92 -8.57
CA LEU A 35 5.31 -14.70 -8.25
C LEU A 35 4.18 -14.53 -9.27
N GLY A 36 4.34 -13.62 -10.23
CA GLY A 36 3.32 -13.34 -11.24
C GLY A 36 2.12 -12.57 -10.72
N VAL A 37 2.29 -11.79 -9.67
CA VAL A 37 1.23 -10.95 -9.11
C VAL A 37 1.58 -9.47 -9.27
N LYS A 38 0.57 -8.61 -9.16
CA LYS A 38 0.73 -7.18 -9.31
C LYS A 38 1.51 -6.61 -8.11
N PRO A 39 2.62 -5.87 -8.32
CA PRO A 39 3.34 -5.23 -7.21
C PRO A 39 2.47 -4.28 -6.40
N LEU A 40 2.73 -4.18 -5.09
CA LEU A 40 1.96 -3.32 -4.19
C LEU A 40 1.96 -1.86 -4.64
N LEU A 41 3.09 -1.36 -5.14
CA LEU A 41 3.17 0.04 -5.58
C LEU A 41 2.31 0.37 -6.78
N GLU A 42 1.84 -0.62 -7.54
CA GLU A 42 0.89 -0.37 -8.62
C GLU A 42 -0.50 -0.01 -8.10
N PHE A 43 -0.76 -0.23 -6.81
CA PHE A 43 -1.97 0.24 -6.14
C PHE A 43 -1.83 1.66 -5.57
N PHE A 44 -0.69 2.29 -5.79
CA PHE A 44 -0.46 3.66 -5.36
C PHE A 44 -1.31 4.63 -6.18
N SER A 45 -1.87 5.61 -5.48
CA SER A 45 -2.50 6.77 -6.10
C SER A 45 -2.20 7.99 -5.26
N ALA A 46 -1.88 9.10 -5.90
CA ALA A 46 -1.67 10.36 -5.20
C ALA A 46 -3.01 10.87 -4.67
N ASP A 47 -3.05 11.26 -3.39
CA ASP A 47 -4.19 11.96 -2.85
C ASP A 47 -3.89 13.45 -2.71
N GLU A 48 -4.96 14.25 -2.55
CA GLU A 48 -4.84 15.70 -2.45
C GLU A 48 -3.97 16.13 -1.26
N ASN A 49 -4.08 15.43 -0.13
CA ASN A 49 -3.33 15.77 1.08
C ASN A 49 -1.84 15.52 0.91
N SER A 50 -1.47 14.38 0.36
CA SER A 50 -0.07 14.05 0.09
C SER A 50 0.55 15.03 -0.88
N MET A 51 -0.18 15.42 -1.91
CA MET A 51 0.32 16.36 -2.91
C MET A 51 0.42 17.78 -2.37
N SER A 52 -0.53 18.20 -1.53
CA SER A 52 -0.45 19.50 -0.86
C SER A 52 0.77 19.60 0.04
N LEU A 53 1.06 18.55 0.79
CA LEU A 53 2.25 18.48 1.65
C LEU A 53 3.54 18.53 0.82
N LEU A 54 3.58 17.82 -0.30
CA LEU A 54 4.73 17.87 -1.20
C LEU A 54 5.00 19.27 -1.73
N ILE A 55 3.96 19.99 -2.10
CA ILE A 55 4.07 21.37 -2.60
C ILE A 55 4.55 22.31 -1.49
N GLN A 56 4.02 22.18 -0.28
CA GLN A 56 4.43 23.01 0.85
C GLN A 56 5.88 22.79 1.25
N GLU A 57 6.34 21.54 1.25
CA GLU A 57 7.69 21.18 1.68
C GLU A 57 8.73 21.33 0.57
N GLY A 58 8.35 21.07 -0.67
CA GLY A 58 9.27 21.04 -1.80
C GLY A 58 9.29 22.26 -2.69
N GLY A 59 8.50 23.29 -2.36
CA GLY A 59 8.37 24.46 -3.23
C GLY A 59 7.75 24.14 -4.57
N GLY A 60 6.94 23.08 -4.62
CA GLY A 60 6.31 22.63 -5.85
C GLY A 60 5.30 23.62 -6.43
N ASN A 61 5.06 23.47 -7.70
CA ASN A 61 4.18 24.35 -8.46
C ASN A 61 2.75 23.82 -8.44
N LEU A 62 1.78 24.70 -8.19
CA LEU A 62 0.35 24.38 -8.24
C LEU A 62 -0.09 23.80 -9.58
N GLU A 63 0.63 24.11 -10.65
CA GLU A 63 0.36 23.52 -11.96
C GLU A 63 0.60 22.01 -12.00
N LEU A 64 1.51 21.51 -11.17
CA LEU A 64 1.74 20.07 -11.05
C LEU A 64 0.50 19.35 -10.50
N LEU A 65 -0.20 19.96 -9.54
CA LEU A 65 -1.45 19.40 -9.02
C LEU A 65 -2.52 19.29 -10.11
N LYS A 66 -2.59 20.26 -11.01
CA LYS A 66 -3.57 20.26 -12.10
C LYS A 66 -3.25 19.22 -13.18
N ARG A 67 -1.98 18.80 -13.27
CA ARG A 67 -1.54 17.81 -14.25
C ARG A 67 -1.61 16.38 -13.74
N LEU A 68 -1.82 16.19 -12.43
CA LEU A 68 -1.93 14.87 -11.85
C LEU A 68 -3.26 14.24 -12.25
N PRO A 69 -3.26 12.94 -12.54
CA PRO A 69 -4.53 12.25 -12.77
C PRO A 69 -5.36 12.26 -11.49
N PRO A 70 -6.69 12.19 -11.59
CA PRO A 70 -7.53 12.06 -10.41
C PRO A 70 -7.16 10.79 -9.63
N PRO A 71 -7.46 10.72 -8.32
CA PRO A 71 -7.18 9.54 -7.53
C PRO A 71 -7.80 8.30 -8.16
N GLN A 72 -7.01 7.23 -8.22
CA GLN A 72 -7.47 5.94 -8.73
C GLN A 72 -7.85 5.06 -7.55
N TRP A 73 -8.94 4.31 -7.72
CA TRP A 73 -9.45 3.40 -6.71
C TRP A 73 -9.39 1.98 -7.22
N TYR A 74 -8.99 1.07 -6.37
CA TYR A 74 -8.80 -0.35 -6.71
C TYR A 74 -9.73 -1.22 -5.89
N ARG A 75 -9.99 -2.41 -6.40
CA ARG A 75 -10.78 -3.39 -5.68
C ARG A 75 -9.93 -4.01 -4.58
N PRO A 76 -10.47 -4.19 -3.35
CA PRO A 76 -9.71 -4.85 -2.28
C PRO A 76 -9.26 -6.26 -2.66
N GLU A 77 -10.06 -6.98 -3.41
CA GLU A 77 -9.76 -8.35 -3.85
C GLU A 77 -8.48 -8.41 -4.68
N ASP A 78 -8.22 -7.39 -5.49
CA ASP A 78 -7.00 -7.32 -6.30
C ASP A 78 -5.76 -7.15 -5.41
N GLY A 79 -5.86 -6.29 -4.39
CA GLY A 79 -4.79 -6.12 -3.40
C GLY A 79 -4.58 -7.36 -2.55
N LEU A 80 -5.66 -8.03 -2.17
CA LEU A 80 -5.58 -9.27 -1.41
C LEU A 80 -4.88 -10.38 -2.18
N HIS A 81 -5.10 -10.47 -3.48
CA HIS A 81 -4.41 -11.43 -4.32
C HIS A 81 -2.88 -11.28 -4.22
N THR A 82 -2.39 -10.05 -4.30
CA THR A 82 -0.97 -9.74 -4.14
C THR A 82 -0.48 -10.03 -2.72
N LEU A 83 -1.21 -9.56 -1.71
CA LEU A 83 -0.83 -9.74 -0.31
C LEU A 83 -0.79 -11.22 0.08
N ASP A 84 -1.78 -11.99 -0.33
CA ASP A 84 -1.83 -13.42 0.00
C ASP A 84 -0.65 -14.18 -0.62
N ALA A 85 -0.27 -13.84 -1.85
CA ALA A 85 0.89 -14.45 -2.50
C ALA A 85 2.19 -14.10 -1.78
N LEU A 86 2.39 -12.83 -1.40
CA LEU A 86 3.57 -12.37 -0.67
C LEU A 86 3.64 -13.00 0.73
N ILE A 87 2.51 -13.06 1.43
CA ILE A 87 2.44 -13.66 2.76
C ILE A 87 2.80 -15.15 2.70
N ALA A 88 2.23 -15.88 1.74
CA ALA A 88 2.51 -17.31 1.58
C ALA A 88 4.00 -17.55 1.32
N GLU A 89 4.63 -16.73 0.49
CA GLU A 89 6.06 -16.84 0.19
C GLU A 89 6.92 -16.56 1.43
N LEU A 90 6.59 -15.53 2.20
CA LEU A 90 7.32 -15.19 3.42
C LEU A 90 7.09 -16.20 4.54
N GLU A 91 5.93 -16.83 4.61
CA GLU A 91 5.70 -17.93 5.55
C GLU A 91 6.54 -19.15 5.20
N SER A 92 6.75 -19.40 3.91
CA SER A 92 7.59 -20.47 3.40
C SER A 92 9.08 -20.24 3.67
N ASP A 93 9.53 -18.98 3.53
CA ASP A 93 10.93 -18.59 3.74
C ASP A 93 10.99 -17.23 4.47
N PRO A 94 10.84 -17.23 5.80
CA PRO A 94 10.79 -15.98 6.58
C PRO A 94 12.08 -15.17 6.55
N HIS A 95 13.20 -15.76 6.18
CA HIS A 95 14.51 -15.10 6.23
C HIS A 95 15.02 -14.67 4.86
N GLN A 96 14.22 -14.76 3.80
CA GLN A 96 14.67 -14.36 2.47
C GLN A 96 15.00 -12.87 2.34
N PHE A 97 14.49 -12.04 3.23
CA PHE A 97 14.83 -10.61 3.33
C PHE A 97 15.67 -10.29 4.57
N GLY A 98 16.37 -11.29 5.11
CA GLY A 98 17.22 -11.12 6.27
C GLY A 98 16.45 -11.11 7.60
N THR A 99 16.97 -10.38 8.58
CA THR A 99 16.44 -10.37 9.95
C THR A 99 15.10 -9.65 10.07
N GLU A 100 14.74 -8.81 9.10
CA GLU A 100 13.49 -8.06 9.12
C GLU A 100 12.32 -8.81 8.48
N GLY A 101 12.55 -10.02 7.98
CA GLY A 101 11.52 -10.83 7.34
C GLY A 101 10.25 -11.03 8.19
N PRO A 102 10.36 -11.41 9.46
CA PRO A 102 9.17 -11.54 10.32
C PRO A 102 8.39 -10.24 10.50
N GLU A 103 9.08 -9.10 10.55
CA GLU A 103 8.42 -7.79 10.65
C GLU A 103 7.70 -7.43 9.36
N ILE A 104 8.31 -7.73 8.19
CA ILE A 104 7.66 -7.55 6.89
C ILE A 104 6.39 -8.39 6.82
N LEU A 105 6.45 -9.64 7.24
CA LEU A 105 5.29 -10.51 7.26
C LEU A 105 4.18 -9.96 8.15
N SER A 106 4.53 -9.46 9.33
CA SER A 106 3.58 -8.84 10.26
C SER A 106 2.89 -7.64 9.62
N GLU A 107 3.64 -6.77 8.95
CA GLU A 107 3.08 -5.60 8.26
C GLU A 107 2.18 -5.99 7.11
N LEU A 108 2.56 -6.99 6.32
CA LEU A 108 1.71 -7.49 5.23
C LEU A 108 0.37 -8.02 5.76
N ARG A 109 0.39 -8.68 6.91
CA ARG A 109 -0.84 -9.18 7.56
C ARG A 109 -1.74 -8.05 8.03
N GLU A 110 -1.18 -6.94 8.47
CA GLU A 110 -1.97 -5.75 8.80
C GLU A 110 -2.71 -5.21 7.58
N TYR A 111 -2.03 -5.11 6.44
CA TYR A 111 -2.66 -4.71 5.18
C TYR A 111 -3.74 -5.69 4.76
N GLU A 112 -3.48 -6.98 4.86
CA GLU A 112 -4.47 -8.02 4.55
C GLU A 112 -5.74 -7.84 5.38
N THR A 113 -5.58 -7.61 6.68
CA THR A 113 -6.71 -7.44 7.60
C THR A 113 -7.59 -6.25 7.18
N VAL A 114 -6.97 -5.12 6.86
CA VAL A 114 -7.71 -3.92 6.43
C VAL A 114 -8.42 -4.18 5.11
N LEU A 115 -7.76 -4.80 4.14
CA LEU A 115 -8.37 -5.06 2.83
C LEU A 115 -9.49 -6.08 2.91
N ARG A 116 -9.41 -7.07 3.80
CA ARG A 116 -10.53 -8.00 4.01
C ARG A 116 -11.76 -7.29 4.56
N LYS A 117 -11.56 -6.36 5.49
CA LYS A 117 -12.66 -5.52 5.99
C LYS A 117 -13.24 -4.64 4.88
N SER A 118 -12.37 -4.05 4.06
CA SER A 118 -12.79 -3.22 2.94
C SER A 118 -13.60 -4.03 1.93
N ALA A 119 -13.17 -5.26 1.63
CA ALA A 119 -13.90 -6.16 0.74
C ALA A 119 -15.28 -6.51 1.29
N ASN A 120 -15.36 -6.79 2.60
CA ASN A 120 -16.63 -7.11 3.26
C ASN A 120 -17.62 -5.96 3.24
N HIS A 121 -17.12 -4.71 3.20
CA HIS A 121 -17.96 -3.50 3.17
C HIS A 121 -18.14 -2.95 1.75
N GLY A 122 -17.54 -3.56 0.74
CA GLY A 122 -17.62 -3.10 -0.64
C GLY A 122 -16.89 -1.79 -0.91
N HIS A 123 -15.87 -1.46 -0.12
CA HIS A 123 -15.09 -0.25 -0.29
C HIS A 123 -13.90 -0.48 -1.20
N ARG A 124 -13.61 0.49 -2.08
CA ARG A 124 -12.39 0.51 -2.87
C ARG A 124 -11.26 1.17 -2.07
N TRP A 125 -10.02 1.01 -2.53
CA TRP A 125 -8.85 1.47 -1.81
C TRP A 125 -7.73 1.89 -2.75
N HIS A 126 -6.73 2.57 -2.21
CA HIS A 126 -5.44 2.74 -2.85
C HIS A 126 -4.35 2.88 -1.77
N LEU A 127 -3.10 2.71 -2.18
CA LEU A 127 -1.96 3.02 -1.32
C LEU A 127 -1.56 4.48 -1.48
N ALA A 128 -1.10 5.07 -0.39
CA ALA A 128 -0.49 6.38 -0.39
C ALA A 128 0.85 6.32 0.33
N VAL A 129 1.74 7.25 0.00
CA VAL A 129 3.08 7.31 0.60
C VAL A 129 3.12 8.48 1.57
N SER A 130 3.64 8.22 2.77
CA SER A 130 3.89 9.27 3.75
C SER A 130 5.24 9.90 3.47
N TRP A 131 5.26 11.22 3.40
CA TRP A 131 6.47 12.01 3.18
C TRP A 131 7.17 12.42 4.47
N ARG A 132 6.70 11.92 5.59
CA ARG A 132 7.26 12.22 6.91
C ARG A 132 7.97 11.04 7.51
#